data_39a1c8d52c3e7d8921d87b32f1431e09
#
_entry.id   39a1c8d52c3e7d8921d87b32f1431e09
#
_cell.length_a   1.000
_cell.length_b   1.000
_cell.length_c   1.000
_cell.angle_alpha   90.00
_cell.angle_beta   90.00
_cell.angle_gamma   90.00
#
_symmetry.space_group_name_H-M   'P 1'
#
loop_
_entity.id
_entity.type
_entity.pdbx_description
1 polymer ?
#
loop_
_entity_poly.entity_id
_entity_poly.type
_entity_poly.pdbx_seq_one_letter_code
_entity_poly.pdbx_strand_id
1 'polypeptide(L)'
;MIVVAIIGILAAIAIPAYQTYTIRAQVAEGLNMAAHSKGPVADAFFHRGGAPANRAAAGMSANATDTSGKYVTSINIVNGVLVATFGNEANAEIAGLTITTTPYETPDLSIVWRCGTARVPAGAVPLGTSAMGNLAVYIPPTVPDRYLPATCRQ
;
A
#
# COMPACT_ATOMS: atom_id res chain seq x y z
N MET A 1 12.86 -3.73 46.21
CA MET A 1 13.78 -4.26 45.18
C MET A 1 13.07 -5.24 44.24
N ILE A 2 12.32 -6.25 44.73
CA ILE A 2 11.63 -7.26 43.88
C ILE A 2 10.63 -6.61 42.91
N VAL A 3 9.83 -5.63 43.33
CA VAL A 3 8.83 -4.94 42.50
C VAL A 3 9.48 -4.24 41.30
N VAL A 4 10.62 -3.57 41.50
CA VAL A 4 11.34 -2.90 40.41
C VAL A 4 11.87 -3.91 39.39
N ALA A 5 12.35 -5.07 39.84
CA ALA A 5 12.80 -6.14 38.96
C ALA A 5 11.64 -6.70 38.08
N ILE A 6 10.45 -6.89 38.67
CA ILE A 6 9.27 -7.35 37.95
C ILE A 6 8.84 -6.32 36.89
N ILE A 7 8.78 -5.03 37.24
CA ILE A 7 8.45 -3.95 36.30
C ILE A 7 9.47 -3.91 35.16
N GLY A 8 10.76 -4.08 35.43
CA GLY A 8 11.81 -4.12 34.40
C GLY A 8 11.63 -5.25 33.41
N ILE A 9 11.28 -6.46 33.86
CA ILE A 9 11.02 -7.62 33.00
C ILE A 9 9.76 -7.39 32.12
N LEU A 10 8.69 -6.89 32.74
CA LEU A 10 7.45 -6.61 32.00
C LEU A 10 7.67 -5.52 30.94
N ALA A 11 8.39 -4.45 31.26
CA ALA A 11 8.71 -3.38 30.33
C ALA A 11 9.57 -3.88 29.16
N ALA A 12 10.54 -4.76 29.41
CA ALA A 12 11.42 -5.32 28.38
C ALA A 12 10.63 -6.09 27.29
N ILE A 13 9.51 -6.70 27.65
CA ILE A 13 8.64 -7.43 26.70
C ILE A 13 7.61 -6.49 26.05
N ALA A 14 7.06 -5.56 26.84
CA ALA A 14 5.97 -4.69 26.39
C ALA A 14 6.43 -3.64 25.37
N ILE A 15 7.61 -3.05 25.50
CA ILE A 15 8.10 -1.97 24.66
C ILE A 15 8.27 -2.41 23.19
N PRO A 16 8.95 -3.52 22.85
CA PRO A 16 9.09 -3.96 21.46
C PRO A 16 7.76 -4.34 20.80
N ALA A 17 6.85 -4.94 21.58
CA ALA A 17 5.52 -5.29 21.10
C ALA A 17 4.70 -4.03 20.74
N TYR A 18 4.75 -3.01 21.58
CA TYR A 18 4.09 -1.73 21.35
C TYR A 18 4.65 -1.02 20.10
N GLN A 19 5.97 -1.00 19.92
CA GLN A 19 6.61 -0.42 18.74
C GLN A 19 6.12 -1.09 17.46
N THR A 20 6.06 -2.41 17.40
CA THR A 20 5.57 -3.15 16.25
C THR A 20 4.11 -2.82 15.95
N TYR A 21 3.28 -2.70 16.98
CA TYR A 21 1.87 -2.34 16.82
C TYR A 21 1.71 -0.93 16.26
N THR A 22 2.46 0.05 16.77
CA THR A 22 2.40 1.43 16.27
C THR A 22 2.88 1.54 14.83
N ILE A 23 3.93 0.83 14.43
CA ILE A 23 4.40 0.80 13.04
C ILE A 23 3.32 0.21 12.11
N ARG A 24 2.67 -0.88 12.50
CA ARG A 24 1.55 -1.45 11.72
C ARG A 24 0.38 -0.48 11.56
N ALA A 25 0.09 0.32 12.58
CA ALA A 25 -0.94 1.37 12.48
C ALA A 25 -0.55 2.44 11.45
N GLN A 26 0.72 2.85 11.40
CA GLN A 26 1.22 3.78 10.39
C GLN A 26 1.13 3.18 8.97
N VAL A 27 1.46 1.89 8.81
CA VAL A 27 1.32 1.19 7.52
C VAL A 27 -0.16 1.13 7.09
N ALA A 28 -1.09 0.92 8.03
CA ALA A 28 -2.52 0.95 7.75
C ALA A 28 -3.00 2.33 7.28
N GLU A 29 -2.45 3.44 7.81
CA GLU A 29 -2.72 4.78 7.31
C GLU A 29 -2.33 4.91 5.83
N GLY A 30 -1.13 4.44 5.45
CA GLY A 30 -0.69 4.46 4.05
C GLY A 30 -1.64 3.71 3.11
N LEU A 31 -2.17 2.57 3.55
CA LEU A 31 -3.16 1.82 2.79
C LEU A 31 -4.50 2.55 2.67
N ASN A 32 -4.95 3.18 3.75
CA ASN A 32 -6.18 3.97 3.74
C ASN A 32 -6.06 5.18 2.80
N MET A 33 -4.91 5.85 2.81
CA MET A 33 -4.65 6.96 1.88
C MET A 33 -4.57 6.49 0.43
N ALA A 34 -3.89 5.36 0.16
CA ALA A 34 -3.85 4.76 -1.17
C ALA A 34 -5.25 4.36 -1.67
N ALA A 35 -6.15 3.97 -0.77
CA ALA A 35 -7.52 3.58 -1.13
C ALA A 35 -8.30 4.70 -1.84
N HIS A 36 -8.04 5.98 -1.53
CA HIS A 36 -8.66 7.11 -2.23
C HIS A 36 -8.28 7.18 -3.72
N SER A 37 -7.12 6.64 -4.10
CA SER A 37 -6.66 6.61 -5.48
C SER A 37 -7.21 5.42 -6.29
N LYS A 38 -7.92 4.49 -5.66
CA LYS A 38 -8.51 3.32 -6.35
C LYS A 38 -9.61 3.72 -7.33
N GLY A 39 -10.47 4.69 -6.95
CA GLY A 39 -11.52 5.22 -7.82
C GLY A 39 -10.96 5.80 -9.11
N PRO A 40 -10.07 6.79 -9.06
CA PRO A 40 -9.41 7.34 -10.24
C PRO A 40 -8.74 6.30 -11.16
N VAL A 41 -8.09 5.27 -10.60
CA VAL A 41 -7.51 4.17 -11.40
C VAL A 41 -8.60 3.36 -12.08
N ALA A 42 -9.68 3.04 -11.39
CA ALA A 42 -10.81 2.31 -11.94
C ALA A 42 -11.50 3.09 -13.06
N ASP A 43 -11.77 4.37 -12.84
CA ASP A 43 -12.38 5.25 -13.86
C ASP A 43 -11.50 5.35 -15.12
N ALA A 44 -10.19 5.52 -14.95
CA ALA A 44 -9.26 5.56 -16.07
C ALA A 44 -9.29 4.24 -16.87
N PHE A 45 -9.36 3.09 -16.18
CA PHE A 45 -9.48 1.79 -16.82
C PHE A 45 -10.77 1.65 -17.61
N PHE A 46 -11.92 1.96 -17.04
CA PHE A 46 -13.21 1.84 -17.73
C PHE A 46 -13.36 2.80 -18.93
N HIS A 47 -12.71 3.96 -18.88
CA HIS A 47 -12.75 4.92 -19.98
C HIS A 47 -11.73 4.67 -21.09
N ARG A 48 -10.56 4.08 -20.78
CA ARG A 48 -9.43 3.95 -21.70
C ARG A 48 -9.03 2.51 -22.02
N GLY A 49 -9.56 1.54 -21.29
CA GLY A 49 -9.31 0.11 -21.48
C GLY A 49 -7.94 -0.38 -21.00
N GLY A 50 -7.17 0.44 -20.26
CA GLY A 50 -5.85 0.03 -19.75
C GLY A 50 -5.53 0.65 -18.40
N ALA A 51 -4.56 0.08 -17.70
CA ALA A 51 -4.08 0.65 -16.44
C ALA A 51 -3.46 2.04 -16.69
N PRO A 52 -3.82 3.08 -15.90
CA PRO A 52 -3.24 4.41 -16.08
C PRO A 52 -1.74 4.39 -15.83
N ALA A 53 -0.93 4.94 -16.75
CA ALA A 53 0.52 4.91 -16.65
C ALA A 53 1.04 5.68 -15.42
N ASN A 54 0.36 6.76 -15.05
CA ASN A 54 0.74 7.64 -13.94
C ASN A 54 -0.49 8.34 -13.36
N ARG A 55 -0.27 9.21 -12.36
CA ARG A 55 -1.33 9.98 -11.69
C ARG A 55 -2.13 10.86 -12.65
N ALA A 56 -1.47 11.57 -13.58
CA ALA A 56 -2.14 12.43 -14.55
C ALA A 56 -3.03 11.61 -15.49
N ALA A 57 -2.58 10.43 -15.92
CA ALA A 57 -3.39 9.49 -16.68
C ALA A 57 -4.60 8.94 -15.90
N ALA A 58 -4.53 8.90 -14.58
CA ALA A 58 -5.66 8.57 -13.71
C ALA A 58 -6.57 9.78 -13.40
N GLY A 59 -6.34 10.94 -14.00
CA GLY A 59 -7.13 12.16 -13.75
C GLY A 59 -6.80 12.85 -12.41
N MET A 60 -5.67 12.54 -11.80
CA MET A 60 -5.18 13.14 -10.56
C MET A 60 -4.09 14.17 -10.83
N SER A 61 -3.76 15.01 -9.84
CA SER A 61 -2.56 15.85 -9.90
C SER A 61 -1.32 15.02 -10.23
N ALA A 62 -0.47 15.50 -11.14
CA ALA A 62 0.76 14.83 -11.52
C ALA A 62 1.76 14.68 -10.36
N ASN A 63 1.68 15.59 -9.37
CA ASN A 63 2.57 15.58 -8.23
C ASN A 63 2.09 14.59 -7.16
N ALA A 64 2.91 13.59 -6.85
CA ALA A 64 2.57 12.54 -5.89
C ALA A 64 2.46 13.06 -4.44
N THR A 65 3.17 14.14 -4.11
CA THR A 65 3.16 14.75 -2.77
C THR A 65 1.89 15.54 -2.46
N ASP A 66 1.06 15.84 -3.48
CA ASP A 66 -0.25 16.46 -3.26
C ASP A 66 -1.21 15.52 -2.50
N THR A 67 -0.88 14.22 -2.45
CA THR A 67 -1.54 13.25 -1.60
C THR A 67 -0.54 12.79 -0.53
N SER A 68 -0.47 13.53 0.55
CA SER A 68 0.42 13.28 1.69
C SER A 68 -0.37 13.29 3.01
N GLY A 69 0.19 12.65 4.04
CA GLY A 69 -0.42 12.57 5.37
C GLY A 69 0.62 12.64 6.48
N LYS A 70 0.21 12.27 7.68
CA LYS A 70 1.08 12.35 8.86
C LYS A 70 2.30 11.43 8.70
N TYR A 71 2.10 10.19 8.25
CA TYR A 71 3.14 9.17 8.09
C TYR A 71 3.45 8.83 6.64
N VAL A 72 2.80 9.49 5.68
CA VAL A 72 2.94 9.24 4.25
C VAL A 72 3.39 10.51 3.55
N THR A 73 4.52 10.44 2.86
CA THR A 73 5.05 11.58 2.08
C THR A 73 4.39 11.72 0.73
N SER A 74 3.96 10.61 0.12
CA SER A 74 3.36 10.65 -1.21
C SER A 74 2.58 9.37 -1.53
N ILE A 75 1.57 9.52 -2.38
CA ILE A 75 0.90 8.40 -3.07
C ILE A 75 1.15 8.56 -4.56
N ASN A 76 1.86 7.63 -5.16
CA ASN A 76 2.11 7.61 -6.60
C ASN A 76 1.29 6.53 -7.31
N ILE A 77 1.09 6.69 -8.61
CA ILE A 77 0.50 5.70 -9.51
C ILE A 77 1.54 5.36 -10.58
N VAL A 78 1.87 4.08 -10.70
CA VAL A 78 2.81 3.56 -11.69
C VAL A 78 2.14 2.38 -12.39
N ASN A 79 1.75 2.56 -13.64
CA ASN A 79 1.00 1.56 -14.41
C ASN A 79 -0.17 0.97 -13.61
N GLY A 80 -1.01 1.83 -13.04
CA GLY A 80 -2.16 1.44 -12.22
C GLY A 80 -1.83 1.00 -10.80
N VAL A 81 -0.58 0.65 -10.48
CA VAL A 81 -0.16 0.26 -9.14
C VAL A 81 -0.07 1.50 -8.25
N LEU A 82 -0.73 1.44 -7.11
CA LEU A 82 -0.66 2.48 -6.08
C LEU A 82 0.57 2.24 -5.22
N VAL A 83 1.44 3.23 -5.11
CA VAL A 83 2.68 3.19 -4.33
C VAL A 83 2.61 4.27 -3.26
N ALA A 84 2.44 3.88 -2.01
CA ALA A 84 2.50 4.78 -0.86
C ALA A 84 3.91 4.77 -0.28
N THR A 85 4.53 5.94 -0.16
CA THR A 85 5.86 6.14 0.42
C THR A 85 5.72 6.70 1.83
N PHE A 86 6.33 6.04 2.81
CA PHE A 86 6.34 6.48 4.19
C PHE A 86 7.42 7.52 4.46
N GLY A 87 7.15 8.42 5.42
CA GLY A 87 8.07 9.49 5.82
C GLY A 87 7.33 10.50 6.69
N ASN A 88 7.75 11.77 6.68
CA ASN A 88 7.24 12.78 7.62
C ASN A 88 7.47 12.31 9.07
N GLU A 89 6.42 12.04 9.84
CA GLU A 89 6.51 11.55 11.22
C GLU A 89 6.52 10.00 11.31
N ALA A 90 6.74 9.28 10.20
CA ALA A 90 6.80 7.83 10.22
C ALA A 90 7.99 7.33 11.06
N ASN A 91 7.80 6.14 11.67
CA ASN A 91 8.87 5.48 12.41
C ASN A 91 10.09 5.24 11.48
N ALA A 92 11.30 5.39 12.03
CA ALA A 92 12.56 5.22 11.29
C ALA A 92 12.68 3.85 10.59
N GLU A 93 12.04 2.80 11.13
CA GLU A 93 12.02 1.46 10.54
C GLU A 93 11.27 1.37 9.20
N ILE A 94 10.40 2.34 8.89
CA ILE A 94 9.63 2.37 7.64
C ILE A 94 9.80 3.69 6.85
N ALA A 95 10.49 4.67 7.39
CA ALA A 95 10.75 5.93 6.70
C ALA A 95 11.50 5.69 5.38
N GLY A 96 11.02 6.27 4.28
CA GLY A 96 11.53 6.05 2.92
C GLY A 96 11.10 4.74 2.27
N LEU A 97 10.45 3.83 3.00
CA LEU A 97 9.96 2.56 2.45
C LEU A 97 8.56 2.71 1.84
N THR A 98 8.18 1.73 1.02
CA THR A 98 6.92 1.76 0.27
C THR A 98 6.03 0.56 0.59
N ILE A 99 4.71 0.81 0.57
CA ILE A 99 3.71 -0.25 0.44
C ILE A 99 2.98 -0.07 -0.88
N THR A 100 2.64 -1.19 -1.53
CA THR A 100 2.03 -1.19 -2.84
C THR A 100 0.67 -1.88 -2.85
N THR A 101 -0.22 -1.40 -3.72
CA THR A 101 -1.50 -2.05 -3.98
C THR A 101 -1.66 -2.18 -5.48
N THR A 102 -1.67 -3.42 -5.98
CA THR A 102 -1.70 -3.74 -7.41
C THR A 102 -3.11 -4.12 -7.84
N PRO A 103 -3.66 -3.47 -8.89
CA PRO A 103 -4.98 -3.83 -9.42
C PRO A 103 -4.89 -5.04 -10.35
N TYR A 104 -5.89 -5.90 -10.24
CA TYR A 104 -6.16 -7.04 -11.11
C TYR A 104 -7.59 -6.96 -11.62
N GLU A 105 -7.87 -7.49 -12.79
CA GLU A 105 -9.21 -7.64 -13.34
C GLU A 105 -9.64 -9.11 -13.30
N THR A 106 -10.92 -9.32 -13.05
CA THR A 106 -11.58 -10.62 -13.08
C THR A 106 -12.28 -10.82 -14.43
N PRO A 107 -12.70 -12.03 -14.81
CA PRO A 107 -13.38 -12.29 -16.08
C PRO A 107 -14.67 -11.47 -16.32
N ASP A 108 -15.31 -11.04 -15.25
CA ASP A 108 -16.48 -10.15 -15.25
C ASP A 108 -16.13 -8.65 -15.26
N LEU A 109 -14.85 -8.32 -15.49
CA LEU A 109 -14.28 -6.96 -15.51
C LEU A 109 -14.36 -6.22 -14.17
N SER A 110 -14.58 -6.92 -13.08
CA SER A 110 -14.45 -6.31 -11.74
C SER A 110 -12.98 -6.10 -11.39
N ILE A 111 -12.68 -5.02 -10.66
CA ILE A 111 -11.31 -4.72 -10.23
C ILE A 111 -11.10 -5.22 -8.81
N VAL A 112 -10.13 -6.10 -8.62
CA VAL A 112 -9.69 -6.61 -7.33
C VAL A 112 -8.27 -6.13 -7.03
N TRP A 113 -7.97 -5.90 -5.77
CA TRP A 113 -6.72 -5.28 -5.35
C TRP A 113 -5.87 -6.22 -4.52
N ARG A 114 -4.66 -6.49 -5.00
CA ARG A 114 -3.63 -7.20 -4.25
C ARG A 114 -2.84 -6.19 -3.41
N CYS A 115 -2.79 -6.40 -2.09
CA CYS A 115 -2.01 -5.57 -1.17
C CYS A 115 -0.68 -6.23 -0.85
N GLY A 116 0.40 -5.45 -0.90
CA GLY A 116 1.72 -5.87 -0.45
C GLY A 116 2.20 -7.17 -1.09
N THR A 117 2.59 -8.14 -0.26
CA THR A 117 3.07 -9.47 -0.69
C THR A 117 1.96 -10.52 -0.74
N ALA A 118 0.69 -10.18 -0.44
CA ALA A 118 -0.43 -11.12 -0.51
C ALA A 118 -0.48 -11.88 -1.84
N ARG A 119 -1.13 -13.04 -1.87
CA ARG A 119 -1.29 -13.83 -3.10
C ARG A 119 -2.12 -13.09 -4.13
N VAL A 120 -1.85 -13.40 -5.40
CA VAL A 120 -2.70 -12.92 -6.50
C VAL A 120 -4.12 -13.48 -6.30
N PRO A 121 -5.17 -12.65 -6.43
CA PRO A 121 -6.55 -13.14 -6.35
C PRO A 121 -6.82 -14.23 -7.39
N ALA A 122 -7.47 -15.32 -6.97
CA ALA A 122 -7.72 -16.46 -7.83
C ALA A 122 -8.54 -16.06 -9.07
N GLY A 123 -8.12 -16.51 -10.24
CA GLY A 123 -8.79 -16.23 -11.51
C GLY A 123 -8.65 -14.80 -12.02
N ALA A 124 -7.91 -13.94 -11.32
CA ALA A 124 -7.67 -12.57 -11.77
C ALA A 124 -6.36 -12.43 -12.56
N VAL A 125 -6.34 -11.55 -13.53
CA VAL A 125 -5.19 -11.19 -14.36
C VAL A 125 -4.81 -9.72 -14.12
N PRO A 126 -3.58 -9.27 -14.45
CA PRO A 126 -3.20 -7.88 -14.31
C PRO A 126 -4.19 -6.93 -15.02
N LEU A 127 -4.56 -5.82 -14.36
CA LEU A 127 -5.46 -4.83 -14.93
C LEU A 127 -4.94 -4.33 -16.29
N GLY A 128 -5.80 -4.30 -17.31
CA GLY A 128 -5.46 -3.92 -18.68
C GLY A 128 -5.23 -5.10 -19.62
N THR A 129 -5.27 -6.34 -19.13
CA THR A 129 -5.06 -7.55 -19.96
C THR A 129 -6.19 -7.76 -20.98
N SER A 130 -7.45 -7.57 -20.57
CA SER A 130 -8.62 -7.78 -21.42
C SER A 130 -8.72 -6.78 -22.57
N ALA A 131 -8.21 -5.57 -22.40
CA ALA A 131 -8.33 -4.48 -23.36
C ALA A 131 -7.08 -4.27 -24.22
N MET A 132 -6.05 -5.11 -24.10
CA MET A 132 -4.73 -4.95 -24.75
C MET A 132 -4.12 -3.56 -24.54
N GLY A 133 -4.43 -2.95 -23.39
CA GLY A 133 -3.92 -1.64 -22.98
C GLY A 133 -2.62 -1.73 -22.19
N ASN A 134 -2.29 -0.66 -21.49
CA ASN A 134 -1.18 -0.65 -20.55
C ASN A 134 -1.50 -1.58 -19.37
N LEU A 135 -0.54 -2.43 -18.98
CA LEU A 135 -0.75 -3.45 -17.96
C LEU A 135 -0.28 -2.97 -16.58
N ALA A 136 -1.02 -3.35 -15.55
CA ALA A 136 -0.59 -3.19 -14.17
C ALA A 136 0.47 -4.24 -13.83
N VAL A 137 1.73 -3.82 -13.76
CA VAL A 137 2.85 -4.70 -13.39
C VAL A 137 3.08 -4.65 -11.89
N TYR A 138 3.06 -5.81 -11.23
CA TYR A 138 3.29 -5.90 -9.79
C TYR A 138 4.61 -5.26 -9.37
N ILE A 139 4.53 -4.39 -8.38
CA ILE A 139 5.68 -3.76 -7.72
C ILE A 139 5.74 -4.30 -6.29
N PRO A 140 6.82 -4.98 -5.87
CA PRO A 140 6.93 -5.47 -4.50
C PRO A 140 7.03 -4.29 -3.52
N PRO A 141 6.41 -4.38 -2.32
CA PRO A 141 6.61 -3.41 -1.26
C PRO A 141 8.05 -3.50 -0.73
N THR A 142 8.57 -2.41 -0.19
CA THR A 142 9.86 -2.41 0.51
C THR A 142 9.71 -2.45 2.03
N VAL A 143 8.49 -2.19 2.55
CA VAL A 143 8.17 -2.38 3.97
C VAL A 143 8.28 -3.86 4.34
N PRO A 144 9.04 -4.23 5.40
CA PRO A 144 9.17 -5.61 5.86
C PRO A 144 7.83 -6.27 6.21
N ASP A 145 7.67 -7.55 5.87
CA ASP A 145 6.42 -8.31 6.08
C ASP A 145 5.91 -8.27 7.53
N ARG A 146 6.82 -8.21 8.52
CA ARG A 146 6.46 -8.10 9.94
C ARG A 146 5.59 -6.87 10.26
N TYR A 147 5.68 -5.82 9.45
CA TYR A 147 4.91 -4.58 9.62
C TYR A 147 3.67 -4.52 8.73
N LEU A 148 3.53 -5.41 7.75
CA LEU A 148 2.34 -5.47 6.92
C LEU A 148 1.14 -6.00 7.72
N PRO A 149 -0.08 -5.49 7.46
CA PRO A 149 -1.31 -6.11 7.94
C PRO A 149 -1.43 -7.57 7.48
N ALA A 150 -2.14 -8.40 8.22
CA ALA A 150 -2.30 -9.82 7.89
C ALA A 150 -2.86 -10.06 6.47
N THR A 151 -3.72 -9.17 5.99
CA THR A 151 -4.32 -9.23 4.65
C THR A 151 -3.36 -8.87 3.51
N CYS A 152 -2.21 -8.26 3.81
CA CYS A 152 -1.23 -7.77 2.84
C CYS A 152 0.05 -8.62 2.77
N ARG A 153 0.10 -9.75 3.47
CA ARG A 153 1.24 -10.68 3.50
C ARG A 153 0.83 -12.11 3.15
N GLN A 154 1.80 -12.91 2.72
CA GLN A 154 1.61 -14.35 2.48
C GLN A 154 1.61 -15.14 3.78
#